data_e6224fe2dccbc249d0cccd9a7b46720f
#
_entry.id   e6224fe2dccbc249d0cccd9a7b46720f
#
_cell.length_a   1.000
_cell.length_b   1.000
_cell.length_c   1.000
_cell.angle_alpha   90.00
_cell.angle_beta   90.00
_cell.angle_gamma   90.00
#
_symmetry.space_group_name_H-M   'P 1'
#
loop_
_entity.id
_entity.type
_entity.pdbx_description
1 polymer ?
#
loop_
_entity_poly.entity_id
_entity_poly.type
_entity_poly.pdbx_seq_one_letter_code
_entity_poly.pdbx_strand_id
1 'polypeptide(L)'
;MLGLSVRSIVRKACVKNVLLQSFQPKCRNEVERCRQLTQLFFCREKYTDSSKYKGGKQAGQRQKAIASKHEDDDEALDETMNQRTELIEDREYDTVASSAMHVTKQILNVQHVVIIQPYIKWGPRKNPTKPDLLLQEAEALVRSLPRWNIELSMKVPVETLDKRQLFGTGKLEELKGIIQARQETGTPLTCVFISKGTLTYGQKQTLEQVFRLPVMDRYSVVVQILRLHAVSMEAKLQVALAELPYIWSQVKDQEGSAKGGGRIFLSDSQRQMLQLRERKLRNELATIRSHRELLRNRRRQKNFPVVAVVGYTNAGKTSLIKALTEEQSLQPRDQLFATLDVTAHAGLLPCKLEVLYMDTVGFMADIPTGLIECFVATLEDAMLADVIVHVQDMAHENCAEQRAHVERTLGKLMQQGNNGDRALTPERIINVGNKIDLVADPADLRMDSDGEQQRLHLISSRTLVGVHELLLEVERRVLHATGRQRMVIRVPMGGQELPWLYKNAAVTESAADPNNAERLLVSVVITEAKLQQFRHLFIRNRG
;
A
#
# COMPACT_ATOMS: atom_id res chain seq x y z
N MET A 1 24.66 -36.45 -4.68
CA MET A 1 23.76 -35.96 -5.74
C MET A 1 23.36 -34.49 -5.48
N LEU A 2 24.36 -33.58 -5.50
CA LEU A 2 24.12 -32.12 -5.27
C LEU A 2 24.85 -31.23 -6.30
N GLY A 3 25.11 -31.77 -7.50
CA GLY A 3 25.91 -31.11 -8.54
C GLY A 3 25.16 -30.58 -9.77
N LEU A 4 23.86 -30.77 -9.88
CA LEU A 4 23.08 -30.46 -11.11
C LEU A 4 22.23 -29.18 -11.07
N SER A 5 22.11 -28.52 -9.91
CA SER A 5 21.25 -27.34 -9.75
C SER A 5 21.90 -26.01 -10.17
N VAL A 6 23.22 -25.88 -10.04
CA VAL A 6 23.93 -24.61 -10.28
C VAL A 6 24.14 -24.33 -11.77
N ARG A 7 24.29 -25.36 -12.60
CA ARG A 7 24.49 -25.18 -14.07
C ARG A 7 23.23 -24.73 -14.83
N SER A 8 22.05 -24.99 -14.29
CA SER A 8 20.77 -24.53 -14.88
C SER A 8 20.52 -23.02 -14.68
N ILE A 9 20.99 -22.47 -13.56
CA ILE A 9 20.83 -21.03 -13.23
C ILE A 9 21.81 -20.18 -14.05
N VAL A 10 23.02 -20.67 -14.27
CA VAL A 10 24.02 -19.93 -15.06
C VAL A 10 23.67 -19.90 -16.56
N ARG A 11 23.03 -20.94 -17.11
CA ARG A 11 22.55 -20.92 -18.51
C ARG A 11 21.40 -19.95 -18.75
N LYS A 12 20.51 -19.75 -17.79
CA LYS A 12 19.42 -18.76 -17.90
C LYS A 12 19.91 -17.31 -17.80
N ALA A 13 21.03 -17.06 -17.12
CA ALA A 13 21.65 -15.74 -17.04
C ALA A 13 22.41 -15.37 -18.33
N CYS A 14 23.03 -16.34 -19.01
CA CYS A 14 23.71 -16.10 -20.29
C CYS A 14 22.75 -15.80 -21.46
N VAL A 15 21.58 -16.43 -21.49
CA VAL A 15 20.58 -16.16 -22.55
C VAL A 15 19.96 -14.76 -22.42
N LYS A 16 19.87 -14.21 -21.20
CA LYS A 16 19.44 -12.82 -21.01
C LYS A 16 20.46 -11.77 -21.50
N ASN A 17 21.74 -12.08 -21.48
CA ASN A 17 22.77 -11.15 -21.97
C ASN A 17 22.88 -11.10 -23.52
N VAL A 18 22.48 -12.15 -24.22
CA VAL A 18 22.51 -12.18 -25.68
C VAL A 18 21.35 -11.41 -26.30
N LEU A 19 20.18 -11.36 -25.63
CA LEU A 19 19.02 -10.56 -26.12
C LEU A 19 19.17 -9.04 -25.88
N LEU A 20 20.05 -8.63 -24.96
CA LEU A 20 20.32 -7.21 -24.68
C LEU A 20 21.30 -6.56 -25.68
N GLN A 21 21.96 -7.32 -26.54
CA GLN A 21 22.86 -6.76 -27.56
C GLN A 21 22.17 -6.35 -28.85
N SER A 22 20.89 -6.66 -29.04
CA SER A 22 20.11 -6.32 -30.25
C SER A 22 19.23 -5.06 -30.12
N PHE A 23 19.22 -4.39 -28.97
CA PHE A 23 18.48 -3.13 -28.80
C PHE A 23 19.36 -1.91 -29.08
N GLN A 24 18.82 -0.97 -29.85
CA GLN A 24 19.49 0.29 -30.21
C GLN A 24 19.96 1.06 -28.97
N PRO A 25 21.09 1.80 -29.03
CA PRO A 25 21.70 2.47 -27.88
C PRO A 25 20.82 3.51 -27.18
N LYS A 26 19.71 3.96 -27.79
CA LYS A 26 18.76 4.91 -27.20
C LYS A 26 17.93 4.32 -26.03
N CYS A 27 17.59 3.04 -26.09
CA CYS A 27 16.79 2.41 -25.00
C CYS A 27 17.62 2.08 -23.75
N ARG A 28 18.94 1.97 -23.86
CA ARG A 28 19.83 1.67 -22.73
C ARG A 28 19.85 2.79 -21.69
N ASN A 29 19.84 4.03 -22.13
CA ASN A 29 19.87 5.19 -21.24
C ASN A 29 18.54 5.41 -20.51
N GLU A 30 17.41 5.03 -21.11
CA GLU A 30 16.09 5.14 -20.47
C GLU A 30 15.89 4.08 -19.36
N VAL A 31 16.34 2.86 -19.58
CA VAL A 31 16.29 1.79 -18.58
C VAL A 31 17.20 2.08 -17.37
N GLU A 32 18.39 2.65 -17.62
CA GLU A 32 19.33 3.05 -16.57
C GLU A 32 18.78 4.23 -15.77
N ARG A 33 18.11 5.17 -16.41
CA ARG A 33 17.42 6.32 -15.78
C ARG A 33 16.23 5.86 -14.93
N CYS A 34 15.42 4.92 -15.41
CA CYS A 34 14.34 4.32 -14.61
C CYS A 34 14.88 3.58 -13.38
N ARG A 35 16.02 2.89 -13.50
CA ARG A 35 16.70 2.27 -12.34
C ARG A 35 17.18 3.30 -11.32
N GLN A 36 17.73 4.43 -11.75
CA GLN A 36 18.14 5.51 -10.85
C GLN A 36 16.96 6.19 -10.17
N LEU A 37 15.81 6.31 -10.85
CA LEU A 37 14.58 6.84 -10.25
C LEU A 37 14.00 5.90 -9.19
N THR A 38 14.02 4.60 -9.44
CA THR A 38 13.60 3.60 -8.45
C THR A 38 14.54 3.58 -7.24
N GLN A 39 15.85 3.76 -7.43
CA GLN A 39 16.82 3.87 -6.33
C GLN A 39 16.66 5.14 -5.48
N LEU A 40 16.09 6.21 -6.01
CA LEU A 40 15.78 7.42 -5.24
C LEU A 40 14.59 7.25 -4.27
N PHE A 41 13.78 6.22 -4.48
CA PHE A 41 12.67 5.86 -3.58
C PHE A 41 13.07 4.86 -2.50
N PHE A 42 13.98 3.96 -2.83
CA PHE A 42 14.51 2.98 -1.92
C PHE A 42 16.01 3.21 -1.78
N CYS A 43 16.46 3.82 -0.68
CA CYS A 43 17.72 3.45 -0.11
C CYS A 43 17.61 1.98 0.30
N ARG A 44 17.65 1.07 -0.71
CA ARG A 44 17.75 -0.34 -0.44
C ARG A 44 19.23 -0.64 -0.38
N GLU A 45 19.69 -0.91 0.83
CA GLU A 45 20.92 -1.60 1.12
C GLU A 45 21.28 -2.62 0.04
N LYS A 46 22.36 -2.35 -0.67
CA LYS A 46 23.23 -3.34 -1.24
C LYS A 46 24.65 -2.84 -1.05
N TYR A 47 25.16 -3.07 0.13
CA TYR A 47 26.59 -3.20 0.33
C TYR A 47 26.93 -4.68 0.27
N THR A 48 27.52 -5.11 -0.81
CA THR A 48 28.49 -6.20 -0.85
C THR A 48 29.34 -6.03 -2.11
N ASP A 49 30.62 -6.01 -1.85
CA ASP A 49 31.76 -6.17 -2.76
C ASP A 49 32.49 -4.91 -3.19
N SER A 50 33.39 -4.47 -2.30
CA SER A 50 34.50 -3.61 -2.63
C SER A 50 35.82 -4.40 -2.52
N SER A 51 36.16 -5.16 -3.56
CA SER A 51 37.54 -5.58 -3.74
C SER A 51 37.93 -5.42 -5.21
N LYS A 52 38.65 -4.34 -5.51
CA LYS A 52 39.70 -4.18 -6.52
C LYS A 52 39.76 -2.76 -7.09
N TYR A 53 40.56 -1.92 -6.45
CA TYR A 53 41.36 -0.93 -7.20
C TYR A 53 42.60 -0.57 -6.39
N LYS A 54 43.77 -1.01 -6.85
CA LYS A 54 45.07 -0.54 -6.39
C LYS A 54 45.54 0.60 -7.31
N GLY A 55 45.96 1.69 -6.72
CA GLY A 55 46.80 2.66 -7.43
C GLY A 55 46.72 4.11 -6.91
N GLY A 56 47.78 4.64 -6.28
CA GLY A 56 48.06 6.06 -6.15
C GLY A 56 48.27 6.61 -4.74
N LYS A 57 49.53 6.66 -4.31
CA LYS A 57 49.95 7.29 -3.07
C LYS A 57 49.97 8.82 -3.23
N GLN A 58 48.89 9.51 -2.90
CA GLN A 58 48.91 10.95 -2.46
C GLN A 58 47.51 11.49 -2.07
N ALA A 59 46.44 10.67 -2.15
CA ALA A 59 45.10 11.00 -1.68
C ALA A 59 44.81 10.48 -0.24
N GLY A 60 45.79 9.94 0.47
CA GLY A 60 45.59 9.06 1.62
C GLY A 60 45.10 9.73 2.91
N GLN A 61 45.16 11.06 3.06
CA GLN A 61 44.66 11.69 4.28
C GLN A 61 43.22 12.22 4.17
N ARG A 62 42.78 12.65 2.99
CA ARG A 62 41.37 13.02 2.77
C ARG A 62 40.47 11.80 2.61
N GLN A 63 40.96 10.71 2.03
CA GLN A 63 40.20 9.45 1.93
C GLN A 63 40.09 8.70 3.26
N LYS A 64 41.07 8.76 4.16
CA LYS A 64 40.94 8.20 5.52
C LYS A 64 39.91 8.93 6.36
N ALA A 65 39.80 10.26 6.26
CA ALA A 65 38.79 11.03 6.99
C ALA A 65 37.34 10.85 6.40
N ILE A 66 37.23 10.50 5.13
CA ILE A 66 35.95 10.16 4.50
C ILE A 66 35.57 8.70 4.77
N ALA A 67 36.55 7.79 4.79
CA ALA A 67 36.34 6.37 5.10
C ALA A 67 35.97 6.18 6.59
N SER A 68 36.64 6.85 7.53
CA SER A 68 36.25 6.77 8.95
C SER A 68 34.88 7.36 9.24
N LYS A 69 34.47 8.43 8.54
CA LYS A 69 33.11 8.96 8.65
C LYS A 69 32.05 8.01 8.07
N HIS A 70 32.38 7.24 7.03
CA HIS A 70 31.47 6.23 6.48
C HIS A 70 31.37 4.99 7.37
N GLU A 71 32.47 4.55 7.99
CA GLU A 71 32.47 3.45 8.96
C GLU A 71 31.68 3.81 10.22
N ASP A 72 31.83 5.03 10.77
CA ASP A 72 31.05 5.53 11.91
C ASP A 72 29.56 5.69 11.58
N ASP A 73 29.22 6.10 10.35
CA ASP A 73 27.84 6.22 9.88
C ASP A 73 27.20 4.82 9.62
N ASP A 74 27.98 3.84 9.16
CA ASP A 74 27.53 2.47 8.92
C ASP A 74 27.34 1.70 10.24
N GLU A 75 28.23 1.86 11.24
CA GLU A 75 28.06 1.29 12.58
C GLU A 75 26.84 1.90 13.30
N ALA A 76 26.61 3.20 13.19
CA ALA A 76 25.43 3.85 13.75
C ALA A 76 24.12 3.42 13.07
N LEU A 77 24.15 3.11 11.78
CA LEU A 77 23.02 2.54 11.04
C LEU A 77 22.73 1.09 11.47
N ASP A 78 23.76 0.27 11.66
CA ASP A 78 23.61 -1.11 12.12
C ASP A 78 23.11 -1.17 13.58
N GLU A 79 23.59 -0.30 14.48
CA GLU A 79 23.08 -0.19 15.85
C GLU A 79 21.60 0.23 15.87
N THR A 80 21.19 1.20 15.05
CA THR A 80 19.79 1.62 14.94
C THR A 80 18.90 0.53 14.35
N MET A 81 19.39 -0.23 13.39
CA MET A 81 18.67 -1.38 12.81
C MET A 81 18.51 -2.50 13.85
N ASN A 82 19.53 -2.80 14.63
CA ASN A 82 19.49 -3.80 15.69
C ASN A 82 18.50 -3.40 16.79
N GLN A 83 18.53 -2.14 17.27
CA GLN A 83 17.56 -1.62 18.24
C GLN A 83 16.12 -1.67 17.73
N ARG A 84 15.86 -1.40 16.45
CA ARG A 84 14.54 -1.52 15.82
C ARG A 84 14.08 -2.96 15.73
N THR A 85 14.99 -3.88 15.46
CA THR A 85 14.69 -5.32 15.41
C THR A 85 14.35 -5.85 16.80
N GLU A 86 15.11 -5.50 17.83
CA GLU A 86 14.82 -5.83 19.23
C GLU A 86 13.46 -5.30 19.69
N LEU A 87 13.09 -4.10 19.23
CA LEU A 87 11.80 -3.47 19.53
C LEU A 87 10.62 -4.26 18.94
N ILE A 88 10.82 -4.96 17.84
CA ILE A 88 9.80 -5.80 17.19
C ILE A 88 9.77 -7.19 17.79
N GLU A 89 10.93 -7.76 18.15
CA GLU A 89 11.11 -9.14 18.63
C GLU A 89 11.18 -9.29 20.16
N ASP A 90 10.52 -8.42 20.89
CA ASP A 90 10.48 -8.46 22.35
C ASP A 90 9.66 -9.67 22.86
N ARG A 91 10.32 -10.62 23.55
CA ARG A 91 9.71 -11.87 24.04
C ARG A 91 8.65 -11.64 25.12
N GLU A 92 8.84 -10.65 26.00
CA GLU A 92 7.87 -10.33 27.04
C GLU A 92 6.59 -9.76 26.43
N TYR A 93 6.75 -8.89 25.45
CA TYR A 93 5.65 -8.37 24.67
C TYR A 93 4.89 -9.47 23.91
N ASP A 94 5.62 -10.36 23.24
CA ASP A 94 5.02 -11.48 22.50
C ASP A 94 4.16 -12.36 23.39
N THR A 95 4.52 -12.52 24.67
CA THR A 95 3.72 -13.29 25.63
C THR A 95 2.40 -12.58 25.92
N VAL A 96 2.43 -11.27 26.19
CA VAL A 96 1.23 -10.46 26.45
C VAL A 96 0.34 -10.37 25.20
N ALA A 97 0.95 -10.10 24.03
CA ALA A 97 0.24 -10.00 22.76
C ALA A 97 -0.42 -11.34 22.38
N SER A 98 0.28 -12.45 22.57
CA SER A 98 -0.26 -13.79 22.30
C SER A 98 -1.47 -14.11 23.17
N SER A 99 -1.44 -13.73 24.45
CA SER A 99 -2.57 -13.91 25.35
C SER A 99 -3.78 -13.06 24.97
N ALA A 100 -3.54 -11.80 24.55
CA ALA A 100 -4.61 -10.87 24.20
C ALA A 100 -5.24 -11.16 22.85
N MET A 101 -4.43 -11.49 21.85
CA MET A 101 -4.86 -11.62 20.46
C MET A 101 -4.97 -13.07 19.97
N HIS A 102 -4.56 -14.05 20.77
CA HIS A 102 -4.29 -15.43 20.34
C HIS A 102 -3.32 -15.50 19.14
N VAL A 103 -2.53 -14.45 18.97
CA VAL A 103 -1.48 -14.38 17.99
C VAL A 103 -0.28 -15.14 18.54
N THR A 104 -0.26 -16.41 18.35
CA THR A 104 0.94 -17.21 18.61
C THR A 104 1.89 -17.09 17.40
N LYS A 105 3.19 -17.34 17.61
CA LYS A 105 4.17 -17.66 16.54
C LYS A 105 3.70 -18.79 15.60
N GLN A 106 2.52 -19.33 15.86
CA GLN A 106 1.78 -20.38 15.14
C GLN A 106 1.01 -19.88 13.91
N ILE A 107 1.16 -18.61 13.45
CA ILE A 107 0.59 -18.16 12.16
C ILE A 107 1.00 -19.09 11.02
N LEU A 108 2.16 -19.72 11.14
CA LEU A 108 2.69 -20.71 10.19
C LEU A 108 2.10 -22.11 10.35
N ASN A 109 1.35 -22.39 11.43
CA ASN A 109 0.71 -23.68 11.64
C ASN A 109 -0.61 -23.75 10.84
N VAL A 110 -0.98 -24.97 10.48
CA VAL A 110 -2.28 -25.24 9.86
C VAL A 110 -3.38 -24.90 10.87
N GLN A 111 -4.30 -24.02 10.46
CA GLN A 111 -5.48 -23.66 11.26
C GLN A 111 -6.74 -24.15 10.56
N HIS A 112 -7.67 -24.69 11.33
CA HIS A 112 -8.98 -25.12 10.87
C HIS A 112 -10.04 -24.22 11.52
N VAL A 113 -10.60 -23.31 10.72
CA VAL A 113 -11.36 -22.16 11.20
C VAL A 113 -12.85 -22.34 10.95
N VAL A 114 -13.66 -22.05 11.96
CA VAL A 114 -15.11 -21.83 11.82
C VAL A 114 -15.35 -20.33 11.72
N ILE A 115 -16.00 -19.88 10.66
CA ILE A 115 -16.36 -18.47 10.42
C ILE A 115 -17.82 -18.25 10.82
N ILE A 116 -18.04 -17.27 11.69
CA ILE A 116 -19.37 -16.81 12.08
C ILE A 116 -19.50 -15.34 11.73
N GLN A 117 -20.42 -15.02 10.81
CA GLN A 117 -20.76 -13.66 10.44
C GLN A 117 -22.02 -13.23 11.16
N PRO A 118 -21.92 -12.42 12.24
CA PRO A 118 -23.09 -11.82 12.88
C PRO A 118 -23.64 -10.69 11.98
N TYR A 119 -24.96 -10.62 11.85
CA TYR A 119 -25.61 -9.55 11.11
C TYR A 119 -26.91 -9.09 11.78
N ILE A 120 -27.22 -7.80 11.71
CA ILE A 120 -28.46 -7.23 12.22
C ILE A 120 -29.52 -7.36 11.14
N LYS A 121 -30.59 -8.12 11.46
CA LYS A 121 -31.68 -8.41 10.50
C LYS A 121 -32.60 -7.20 10.30
N TRP A 122 -32.91 -6.46 11.36
CA TRP A 122 -33.90 -5.39 11.38
C TRP A 122 -33.41 -4.18 12.18
N GLY A 123 -33.92 -2.99 11.83
CA GLY A 123 -33.71 -1.77 12.60
C GLY A 123 -32.73 -0.76 11.96
N PRO A 124 -32.56 0.42 12.58
CA PRO A 124 -31.77 1.53 12.02
C PRO A 124 -30.27 1.25 11.95
N ARG A 125 -29.78 0.25 12.68
CA ARG A 125 -28.37 -0.19 12.66
C ARG A 125 -28.12 -1.37 11.71
N LYS A 126 -29.09 -1.71 10.86
CA LYS A 126 -28.89 -2.73 9.84
C LYS A 126 -27.80 -2.27 8.88
N ASN A 127 -26.83 -3.15 8.60
CA ASN A 127 -25.83 -2.89 7.57
C ASN A 127 -26.50 -2.86 6.20
N PRO A 128 -26.26 -1.87 5.34
CA PRO A 128 -26.78 -1.83 3.97
C PRO A 128 -26.27 -3.01 3.14
N THR A 129 -25.07 -3.51 3.45
CA THR A 129 -24.48 -4.67 2.76
C THR A 129 -25.23 -5.96 3.05
N LYS A 130 -25.44 -6.77 2.01
CA LYS A 130 -26.05 -8.10 2.14
C LYS A 130 -25.21 -9.01 3.04
N PRO A 131 -25.82 -9.81 3.96
CA PRO A 131 -25.07 -10.69 4.86
C PRO A 131 -24.19 -11.73 4.13
N ASP A 132 -24.57 -12.14 2.91
CA ASP A 132 -23.80 -13.06 2.09
C ASP A 132 -22.47 -12.45 1.64
N LEU A 133 -22.49 -11.18 1.24
CA LEU A 133 -21.27 -10.46 0.84
C LEU A 133 -20.35 -10.21 2.03
N LEU A 134 -20.90 -9.93 3.22
CA LEU A 134 -20.11 -9.83 4.45
C LEU A 134 -19.43 -11.16 4.81
N LEU A 135 -20.14 -12.28 4.61
CA LEU A 135 -19.58 -13.61 4.83
C LEU A 135 -18.47 -13.92 3.82
N GLN A 136 -18.68 -13.62 2.53
CA GLN A 136 -17.65 -13.77 1.49
C GLN A 136 -16.40 -12.95 1.80
N GLU A 137 -16.55 -11.72 2.28
CA GLU A 137 -15.42 -10.89 2.70
C GLU A 137 -14.69 -11.50 3.91
N ALA A 138 -15.43 -12.05 4.89
CA ALA A 138 -14.85 -12.76 6.03
C ALA A 138 -14.07 -14.02 5.59
N GLU A 139 -14.60 -14.78 4.63
CA GLU A 139 -13.89 -15.91 4.04
C GLU A 139 -12.63 -15.47 3.29
N ALA A 140 -12.69 -14.38 2.54
CA ALA A 140 -11.55 -13.83 1.81
C ALA A 140 -10.43 -13.38 2.77
N LEU A 141 -10.77 -12.84 3.95
CA LEU A 141 -9.78 -12.54 5.00
C LEU A 141 -9.05 -13.81 5.47
N VAL A 142 -9.79 -14.87 5.78
CA VAL A 142 -9.18 -16.13 6.21
C VAL A 142 -8.33 -16.76 5.11
N ARG A 143 -8.79 -16.74 3.85
CA ARG A 143 -8.02 -17.24 2.68
C ARG A 143 -6.75 -16.43 2.40
N SER A 144 -6.65 -15.19 2.89
CA SER A 144 -5.43 -14.37 2.78
C SER A 144 -4.33 -14.84 3.73
N LEU A 145 -4.66 -15.68 4.72
CA LEU A 145 -3.69 -16.27 5.65
C LEU A 145 -3.23 -17.64 5.11
N PRO A 146 -1.92 -17.86 4.91
CA PRO A 146 -1.40 -19.13 4.42
C PRO A 146 -1.67 -20.24 5.44
N ARG A 147 -2.03 -21.43 4.95
CA ARG A 147 -2.33 -22.63 5.78
C ARG A 147 -3.55 -22.51 6.70
N TRP A 148 -4.43 -21.54 6.47
CA TRP A 148 -5.70 -21.44 7.17
C TRP A 148 -6.81 -22.04 6.31
N ASN A 149 -7.47 -23.07 6.82
CA ASN A 149 -8.53 -23.80 6.13
C ASN A 149 -9.88 -23.42 6.73
N ILE A 150 -10.84 -23.12 5.88
CA ILE A 150 -12.21 -22.82 6.29
C ILE A 150 -12.95 -24.15 6.35
N GLU A 151 -13.34 -24.57 7.55
CA GLU A 151 -14.10 -25.82 7.74
C GLU A 151 -15.60 -25.59 7.70
N LEU A 152 -16.04 -24.45 8.17
CA LEU A 152 -17.43 -24.08 8.23
C LEU A 152 -17.57 -22.56 8.17
N SER A 153 -18.53 -22.05 7.42
CA SER A 153 -18.90 -20.63 7.41
C SER A 153 -20.42 -20.48 7.54
N MET A 154 -20.85 -19.54 8.40
CA MET A 154 -22.26 -19.34 8.66
C MET A 154 -22.62 -17.89 8.98
N LYS A 155 -23.85 -17.51 8.61
CA LYS A 155 -24.46 -16.22 8.96
C LYS A 155 -25.35 -16.40 10.19
N VAL A 156 -25.21 -15.52 11.17
CA VAL A 156 -26.03 -15.58 12.38
C VAL A 156 -26.70 -14.23 12.63
N PRO A 157 -28.05 -14.20 12.64
CA PRO A 157 -28.77 -12.97 12.95
C PRO A 157 -28.61 -12.60 14.43
N VAL A 158 -28.38 -11.34 14.69
CA VAL A 158 -28.27 -10.75 16.04
C VAL A 158 -29.17 -9.51 16.13
N GLU A 159 -29.59 -9.17 17.34
CA GLU A 159 -30.36 -7.92 17.57
C GLU A 159 -29.44 -6.69 17.53
N THR A 160 -28.27 -6.79 18.15
CA THR A 160 -27.27 -5.72 18.22
C THR A 160 -25.89 -6.34 18.45
N LEU A 161 -24.86 -5.65 17.94
CA LEU A 161 -23.47 -6.09 18.08
C LEU A 161 -22.83 -5.67 19.42
N ASP A 162 -23.48 -4.75 20.18
CA ASP A 162 -22.88 -4.11 21.36
C ASP A 162 -23.23 -4.80 22.70
N LYS A 163 -24.16 -5.78 22.69
CA LYS A 163 -24.52 -6.53 23.90
C LYS A 163 -23.33 -7.34 24.41
N ARG A 164 -23.19 -7.45 25.73
CA ARG A 164 -22.18 -8.31 26.38
C ARG A 164 -22.26 -9.75 25.89
N GLN A 165 -23.45 -10.28 25.73
CA GLN A 165 -23.72 -11.56 25.11
C GLN A 165 -24.12 -11.31 23.66
N LEU A 166 -23.21 -11.58 22.72
CA LEU A 166 -23.39 -11.29 21.29
C LEU A 166 -24.52 -12.11 20.68
N PHE A 167 -24.66 -13.37 21.07
CA PHE A 167 -25.70 -14.29 20.61
C PHE A 167 -26.63 -14.64 21.78
N GLY A 168 -27.91 -14.80 21.50
CA GLY A 168 -28.87 -15.28 22.50
C GLY A 168 -28.51 -16.70 22.98
N THR A 169 -28.96 -17.09 24.21
CA THR A 169 -28.61 -18.37 24.83
C THR A 169 -28.91 -19.57 23.94
N GLY A 170 -30.11 -19.65 23.40
CA GLY A 170 -30.48 -20.75 22.49
C GLY A 170 -29.62 -20.82 21.24
N LYS A 171 -29.24 -19.65 20.66
CA LYS A 171 -28.38 -19.62 19.49
C LYS A 171 -26.94 -20.02 19.84
N LEU A 172 -26.47 -19.69 21.03
CA LEU A 172 -25.16 -20.13 21.52
C LEU A 172 -25.09 -21.65 21.69
N GLU A 173 -26.15 -22.27 22.22
CA GLU A 173 -26.24 -23.72 22.36
C GLU A 173 -26.28 -24.43 20.99
N GLU A 174 -27.06 -23.89 20.06
CA GLU A 174 -27.09 -24.37 18.67
C GLU A 174 -25.70 -24.32 18.02
N LEU A 175 -25.02 -23.16 18.10
CA LEU A 175 -23.67 -22.99 17.56
C LEU A 175 -22.66 -23.93 18.22
N LYS A 176 -22.75 -24.10 19.54
CA LYS A 176 -21.93 -25.05 20.26
C LYS A 176 -22.14 -26.47 19.75
N GLY A 177 -23.41 -26.90 19.58
CA GLY A 177 -23.74 -28.22 19.03
C GLY A 177 -23.16 -28.45 17.63
N ILE A 178 -23.27 -27.46 16.74
CA ILE A 178 -22.70 -27.52 15.38
C ILE A 178 -21.16 -27.68 15.44
N ILE A 179 -20.49 -26.90 16.29
CA ILE A 179 -19.01 -26.93 16.43
C ILE A 179 -18.58 -28.28 16.99
N GLN A 180 -19.26 -28.79 18.02
CA GLN A 180 -18.98 -30.11 18.63
C GLN A 180 -19.19 -31.26 17.66
N ALA A 181 -20.32 -31.28 16.94
CA ALA A 181 -20.58 -32.27 15.90
C ALA A 181 -19.50 -32.29 14.83
N ARG A 182 -18.97 -31.10 14.45
CA ARG A 182 -17.88 -31.02 13.47
C ARG A 182 -16.55 -31.54 14.04
N GLN A 183 -16.25 -31.31 15.32
CA GLN A 183 -15.08 -31.89 15.98
C GLN A 183 -15.16 -33.41 16.07
N GLU A 184 -16.36 -33.97 16.33
CA GLU A 184 -16.58 -35.42 16.39
C GLU A 184 -16.41 -36.11 15.01
N THR A 185 -16.60 -35.40 13.91
CA THR A 185 -16.34 -35.93 12.55
C THR A 185 -14.86 -36.06 12.19
N GLY A 186 -13.95 -35.81 13.14
CA GLY A 186 -12.50 -36.01 12.99
C GLY A 186 -11.72 -34.83 12.40
N THR A 187 -12.37 -33.69 12.15
CA THR A 187 -11.69 -32.50 11.71
C THR A 187 -11.22 -31.67 12.94
N PRO A 188 -9.92 -31.49 13.16
CA PRO A 188 -9.45 -30.74 14.33
C PRO A 188 -9.73 -29.25 14.13
N LEU A 189 -10.83 -28.75 14.70
CA LEU A 189 -11.09 -27.30 14.73
C LEU A 189 -10.11 -26.64 15.70
N THR A 190 -9.44 -25.56 15.24
CA THR A 190 -8.40 -24.87 16.03
C THR A 190 -8.84 -23.51 16.55
N CYS A 191 -9.71 -22.79 15.85
CA CYS A 191 -10.21 -21.49 16.27
C CYS A 191 -11.57 -21.14 15.66
N VAL A 192 -12.25 -20.19 16.28
CA VAL A 192 -13.51 -19.60 15.77
C VAL A 192 -13.26 -18.14 15.41
N PHE A 193 -13.54 -17.75 14.18
CA PHE A 193 -13.48 -16.39 13.72
C PHE A 193 -14.87 -15.76 13.72
N ILE A 194 -15.06 -14.73 14.55
CA ILE A 194 -16.27 -13.91 14.57
C ILE A 194 -16.00 -12.65 13.73
N SER A 195 -16.63 -12.56 12.59
CA SER A 195 -16.43 -11.42 11.68
C SER A 195 -17.18 -10.18 12.17
N LYS A 196 -16.71 -9.64 13.29
CA LYS A 196 -17.08 -8.36 13.89
C LYS A 196 -15.82 -7.53 14.07
N GLY A 197 -15.87 -6.21 13.93
CA GLY A 197 -14.73 -5.31 14.01
C GLY A 197 -13.80 -5.63 15.18
N THR A 198 -14.24 -5.34 16.42
CA THR A 198 -13.56 -5.75 17.65
C THR A 198 -14.57 -6.41 18.61
N LEU A 199 -14.17 -7.49 19.25
CA LEU A 199 -14.91 -8.09 20.36
C LEU A 199 -14.48 -7.43 21.67
N THR A 200 -15.45 -7.11 22.53
CA THR A 200 -15.11 -6.73 23.90
C THR A 200 -14.57 -7.94 24.65
N TYR A 201 -13.76 -7.71 25.68
CA TYR A 201 -13.21 -8.77 26.51
C TYR A 201 -14.31 -9.73 27.02
N GLY A 202 -15.43 -9.19 27.53
CA GLY A 202 -16.55 -10.01 28.00
C GLY A 202 -17.21 -10.85 26.91
N GLN A 203 -17.35 -10.32 25.68
CA GLN A 203 -17.86 -11.09 24.55
C GLN A 203 -16.92 -12.23 24.19
N LYS A 204 -15.62 -11.93 24.09
CA LYS A 204 -14.59 -12.91 23.74
C LYS A 204 -14.53 -14.04 24.78
N GLN A 205 -14.44 -13.70 26.06
CA GLN A 205 -14.41 -14.67 27.16
C GLN A 205 -15.65 -15.57 27.16
N THR A 206 -16.85 -15.02 26.99
CA THR A 206 -18.08 -15.80 26.95
C THR A 206 -18.08 -16.79 25.79
N LEU A 207 -17.65 -16.38 24.62
CA LEU A 207 -17.59 -17.22 23.42
C LEU A 207 -16.54 -18.33 23.57
N GLU A 208 -15.36 -18.02 24.12
CA GLU A 208 -14.31 -19.01 24.40
C GLU A 208 -14.72 -20.06 25.43
N GLN A 209 -15.44 -19.65 26.48
CA GLN A 209 -16.00 -20.58 27.48
C GLN A 209 -17.03 -21.53 26.85
N VAL A 210 -17.88 -21.03 25.94
CA VAL A 210 -18.92 -21.82 25.28
C VAL A 210 -18.35 -22.78 24.26
N PHE A 211 -17.48 -22.27 23.37
CA PHE A 211 -16.93 -23.05 22.28
C PHE A 211 -15.72 -23.90 22.66
N ARG A 212 -15.05 -23.58 23.75
CA ARG A 212 -13.79 -24.19 24.21
C ARG A 212 -12.69 -24.14 23.15
N LEU A 213 -12.74 -23.11 22.30
CA LEU A 213 -11.79 -22.84 21.27
C LEU A 213 -11.37 -21.35 21.35
N PRO A 214 -10.15 -20.98 20.94
CA PRO A 214 -9.74 -19.60 20.79
C PRO A 214 -10.70 -18.85 19.86
N VAL A 215 -11.11 -17.64 20.27
CA VAL A 215 -12.00 -16.79 19.48
C VAL A 215 -11.22 -15.59 18.97
N MET A 216 -11.30 -15.37 17.66
CA MET A 216 -10.67 -14.25 16.97
C MET A 216 -11.73 -13.32 16.41
N ASP A 217 -11.45 -12.05 16.43
CA ASP A 217 -12.26 -11.02 15.78
C ASP A 217 -11.62 -10.53 14.47
N ARG A 218 -12.33 -9.66 13.76
CA ARG A 218 -11.86 -9.11 12.49
C ARG A 218 -10.56 -8.31 12.66
N TYR A 219 -10.42 -7.58 13.79
CA TYR A 219 -9.21 -6.84 14.09
C TYR A 219 -7.98 -7.75 14.18
N SER A 220 -8.05 -8.82 14.97
CA SER A 220 -6.94 -9.73 15.15
C SER A 220 -6.55 -10.45 13.87
N VAL A 221 -7.52 -10.85 13.04
CA VAL A 221 -7.25 -11.48 11.72
C VAL A 221 -6.58 -10.51 10.77
N VAL A 222 -7.08 -9.26 10.67
CA VAL A 222 -6.48 -8.22 9.80
C VAL A 222 -5.06 -7.90 10.24
N VAL A 223 -4.80 -7.74 11.54
CA VAL A 223 -3.44 -7.50 12.06
C VAL A 223 -2.48 -8.65 11.67
N GLN A 224 -2.93 -9.89 11.70
CA GLN A 224 -2.10 -11.03 11.26
C GLN A 224 -1.79 -10.96 9.77
N ILE A 225 -2.78 -10.62 8.92
CA ILE A 225 -2.54 -10.42 7.48
C ILE A 225 -1.51 -9.31 7.26
N LEU A 226 -1.64 -8.19 7.98
CA LEU A 226 -0.72 -7.07 7.89
C LEU A 226 0.70 -7.45 8.34
N ARG A 227 0.85 -8.23 9.42
CA ARG A 227 2.14 -8.77 9.86
C ARG A 227 2.83 -9.61 8.78
N LEU A 228 2.08 -10.44 8.06
CA LEU A 228 2.63 -11.27 6.98
C LEU A 228 3.10 -10.43 5.78
N HIS A 229 2.43 -9.32 5.50
CA HIS A 229 2.72 -8.47 4.35
C HIS A 229 3.69 -7.31 4.69
N ALA A 230 3.98 -7.05 5.96
CA ALA A 230 4.93 -6.02 6.40
C ALA A 230 6.37 -6.44 6.07
N VAL A 231 6.91 -5.91 4.98
CA VAL A 231 8.29 -6.18 4.54
C VAL A 231 9.23 -5.09 5.05
N SER A 232 8.86 -3.81 4.90
CA SER A 232 9.66 -2.69 5.34
C SER A 232 9.68 -2.57 6.87
N MET A 233 10.76 -1.99 7.41
CA MET A 233 10.86 -1.70 8.85
C MET A 233 9.74 -0.77 9.31
N GLU A 234 9.37 0.20 8.48
CA GLU A 234 8.28 1.12 8.79
C GLU A 234 6.94 0.40 8.91
N ALA A 235 6.58 -0.48 7.94
CA ALA A 235 5.36 -1.27 8.01
C ALA A 235 5.33 -2.17 9.25
N LYS A 236 6.45 -2.79 9.61
CA LYS A 236 6.57 -3.60 10.84
C LYS A 236 6.32 -2.76 12.10
N LEU A 237 6.92 -1.57 12.19
CA LEU A 237 6.69 -0.65 13.32
C LEU A 237 5.24 -0.15 13.37
N GLN A 238 4.63 0.15 12.21
CA GLN A 238 3.23 0.56 12.13
C GLN A 238 2.30 -0.56 12.60
N VAL A 239 2.52 -1.80 12.17
CA VAL A 239 1.74 -2.96 12.63
C VAL A 239 1.93 -3.18 14.13
N ALA A 240 3.17 -3.11 14.63
CA ALA A 240 3.44 -3.23 16.07
C ALA A 240 2.74 -2.12 16.89
N LEU A 241 2.67 -0.89 16.36
CA LEU A 241 1.92 0.20 17.00
C LEU A 241 0.41 -0.05 16.94
N ALA A 242 -0.09 -0.60 15.83
CA ALA A 242 -1.51 -0.92 15.64
C ALA A 242 -2.02 -1.96 16.63
N GLU A 243 -1.18 -2.88 17.08
CA GLU A 243 -1.56 -3.92 18.05
C GLU A 243 -1.85 -3.39 19.46
N LEU A 244 -1.15 -2.33 19.87
CA LEU A 244 -1.21 -1.82 21.24
C LEU A 244 -2.62 -1.39 21.68
N PRO A 245 -3.41 -0.61 20.90
CA PRO A 245 -4.78 -0.25 21.29
C PRO A 245 -5.68 -1.46 21.51
N TYR A 246 -5.52 -2.50 20.70
CA TYR A 246 -6.28 -3.74 20.88
C TYR A 246 -5.89 -4.45 22.17
N ILE A 247 -4.59 -4.62 22.44
CA ILE A 247 -4.10 -5.21 23.69
C ILE A 247 -4.63 -4.44 24.89
N TRP A 248 -4.55 -3.10 24.83
CA TRP A 248 -5.10 -2.24 25.87
C TRP A 248 -6.61 -2.44 26.07
N SER A 249 -7.39 -2.60 25.00
CA SER A 249 -8.84 -2.83 25.11
C SER A 249 -9.18 -4.14 25.79
N GLN A 250 -8.41 -5.20 25.51
CA GLN A 250 -8.60 -6.51 26.12
C GLN A 250 -8.22 -6.54 27.61
N VAL A 251 -7.41 -5.60 28.07
CA VAL A 251 -6.96 -5.47 29.47
C VAL A 251 -7.82 -4.50 30.26
N LYS A 252 -8.20 -3.37 29.67
CA LYS A 252 -8.86 -2.24 30.34
C LYS A 252 -10.28 -2.57 30.83
N ASP A 253 -10.97 -3.48 30.16
CA ASP A 253 -12.31 -3.93 30.57
C ASP A 253 -12.29 -4.75 31.88
N GLN A 254 -11.12 -5.02 32.46
CA GLN A 254 -10.98 -5.78 33.71
C GLN A 254 -11.18 -4.94 34.98
N GLU A 255 -11.03 -3.63 34.92
CA GLU A 255 -11.14 -2.76 36.11
C GLU A 255 -12.58 -2.61 36.62
N GLY A 256 -13.59 -2.92 35.80
CA GLY A 256 -15.01 -2.75 36.13
C GLY A 256 -15.74 -3.98 36.73
N SER A 257 -15.09 -5.16 36.85
CA SER A 257 -15.81 -6.38 37.22
C SER A 257 -15.11 -7.15 38.35
N ALA A 258 -15.43 -6.80 39.59
CA ALA A 258 -14.83 -7.38 40.80
C ALA A 258 -15.26 -8.82 41.14
N LYS A 259 -16.00 -9.54 40.28
CA LYS A 259 -16.51 -10.89 40.59
C LYS A 259 -16.27 -11.88 39.45
N GLY A 260 -15.35 -12.82 39.69
CA GLY A 260 -15.29 -14.13 39.02
C GLY A 260 -14.24 -14.33 37.93
N GLY A 261 -13.19 -15.04 38.25
CA GLY A 261 -12.51 -16.09 37.48
C GLY A 261 -11.73 -15.70 36.19
N GLY A 262 -10.44 -15.93 36.23
CA GLY A 262 -9.65 -16.12 34.98
C GLY A 262 -9.17 -14.85 34.27
N ARG A 263 -8.71 -13.83 34.97
CA ARG A 263 -8.27 -12.55 34.41
C ARG A 263 -6.79 -12.56 34.06
N ILE A 264 -6.42 -12.07 32.89
CA ILE A 264 -5.05 -11.64 32.63
C ILE A 264 -4.86 -10.27 33.28
N PHE A 265 -4.38 -10.27 34.53
CA PHE A 265 -3.95 -9.03 35.17
C PHE A 265 -2.59 -8.67 34.61
N LEU A 266 -2.50 -7.53 33.95
CA LEU A 266 -1.19 -6.95 33.69
C LEU A 266 -0.62 -6.44 35.02
N SER A 267 0.58 -6.90 35.34
CA SER A 267 1.35 -6.30 36.44
C SER A 267 1.71 -4.85 36.07
N ASP A 268 1.99 -4.04 37.08
CA ASP A 268 2.41 -2.65 36.84
C ASP A 268 3.65 -2.57 35.94
N SER A 269 4.56 -3.55 36.04
CA SER A 269 5.72 -3.67 35.14
C SER A 269 5.30 -3.90 33.68
N GLN A 270 4.31 -4.75 33.42
CA GLN A 270 3.79 -5.01 32.07
C GLN A 270 3.07 -3.79 31.49
N ARG A 271 2.33 -3.04 32.33
CA ARG A 271 1.71 -1.76 31.90
C ARG A 271 2.77 -0.72 31.54
N GLN A 272 3.80 -0.58 32.36
CA GLN A 272 4.92 0.31 32.07
C GLN A 272 5.67 -0.10 30.80
N MET A 273 5.92 -1.39 30.61
CA MET A 273 6.54 -1.95 29.41
C MET A 273 5.73 -1.59 28.15
N LEU A 274 4.41 -1.79 28.14
CA LEU A 274 3.54 -1.42 27.01
C LEU A 274 3.59 0.09 26.72
N GLN A 275 3.56 0.96 27.74
CA GLN A 275 3.67 2.41 27.59
C GLN A 275 5.03 2.84 27.02
N LEU A 276 6.09 2.25 27.54
CA LEU A 276 7.47 2.54 27.05
C LEU A 276 7.61 2.08 25.58
N ARG A 277 7.08 0.89 25.26
CA ARG A 277 7.05 0.38 23.89
C ARG A 277 6.31 1.33 22.95
N GLU A 278 5.11 1.78 23.33
CA GLU A 278 4.34 2.73 22.53
C GLU A 278 5.12 4.01 22.25
N ARG A 279 5.76 4.58 23.27
CA ARG A 279 6.60 5.79 23.11
C ARG A 279 7.78 5.56 22.16
N LYS A 280 8.49 4.43 22.33
CA LYS A 280 9.61 4.07 21.45
C LYS A 280 9.16 3.91 20.00
N LEU A 281 8.07 3.16 19.75
CA LEU A 281 7.50 2.97 18.41
C LEU A 281 7.08 4.28 17.76
N ARG A 282 6.43 5.18 18.50
CA ARG A 282 6.04 6.51 18.01
C ARG A 282 7.25 7.38 17.66
N ASN A 283 8.30 7.34 18.47
CA ASN A 283 9.54 8.09 18.21
C ASN A 283 10.25 7.60 16.95
N GLU A 284 10.38 6.27 16.80
CA GLU A 284 10.98 5.67 15.60
C GLU A 284 10.20 6.00 14.32
N LEU A 285 8.87 5.93 14.39
CA LEU A 285 8.03 6.34 13.26
C LEU A 285 8.15 7.83 12.95
N ALA A 286 8.29 8.69 13.96
CA ALA A 286 8.52 10.13 13.75
C ALA A 286 9.85 10.38 13.03
N THR A 287 10.91 9.64 13.39
CA THR A 287 12.22 9.73 12.72
C THR A 287 12.11 9.31 11.25
N ILE A 288 11.41 8.21 10.95
CA ILE A 288 11.19 7.76 9.57
C ILE A 288 10.37 8.79 8.78
N ARG A 289 9.34 9.39 9.38
CA ARG A 289 8.54 10.46 8.77
C ARG A 289 9.39 11.67 8.38
N SER A 290 10.26 12.12 9.26
CA SER A 290 11.17 13.24 8.99
C SER A 290 12.09 12.94 7.80
N HIS A 291 12.64 11.73 7.74
CA HIS A 291 13.47 11.30 6.60
C HIS A 291 12.66 11.27 5.29
N ARG A 292 11.42 10.77 5.30
CA ARG A 292 10.52 10.81 4.13
C ARG A 292 10.22 12.22 3.66
N GLU A 293 10.05 13.17 4.57
CA GLU A 293 9.82 14.57 4.23
C GLU A 293 11.02 15.16 3.48
N LEU A 294 12.24 14.87 3.89
CA LEU A 294 13.44 15.26 3.17
C LEU A 294 13.49 14.67 1.76
N LEU A 295 13.14 13.39 1.60
CA LEU A 295 13.06 12.75 0.29
C LEU A 295 11.96 13.36 -0.59
N ARG A 296 10.81 13.71 -0.01
CA ARG A 296 9.72 14.44 -0.71
C ARG A 296 10.17 15.80 -1.22
N ASN A 297 10.88 16.55 -0.38
CA ASN A 297 11.39 17.86 -0.77
C ASN A 297 12.41 17.76 -1.93
N ARG A 298 13.29 16.76 -1.91
CA ARG A 298 14.19 16.46 -3.03
C ARG A 298 13.44 16.10 -4.32
N ARG A 299 12.34 15.32 -4.23
CA ARG A 299 11.47 14.98 -5.39
C ARG A 299 10.79 16.21 -5.96
N ARG A 300 10.24 17.08 -5.10
CA ARG A 300 9.65 18.37 -5.50
C ARG A 300 10.65 19.26 -6.21
N GLN A 301 11.90 19.33 -5.73
CA GLN A 301 12.97 20.09 -6.39
C GLN A 301 13.30 19.54 -7.80
N LYS A 302 13.19 18.23 -8.00
CA LYS A 302 13.37 17.58 -9.31
C LYS A 302 12.14 17.65 -10.20
N ASN A 303 11.01 18.20 -9.72
CA ASN A 303 9.75 18.36 -10.44
C ASN A 303 9.18 17.06 -11.06
N PHE A 304 9.34 15.91 -10.37
CA PHE A 304 8.68 14.68 -10.78
C PHE A 304 7.20 14.69 -10.34
N PRO A 305 6.25 14.54 -11.27
CA PRO A 305 4.84 14.38 -10.92
C PRO A 305 4.60 13.05 -10.22
N VAL A 306 3.67 13.06 -9.28
CA VAL A 306 3.28 11.89 -8.51
C VAL A 306 1.80 11.60 -8.72
N VAL A 307 1.47 10.35 -9.05
CA VAL A 307 0.11 9.84 -9.21
C VAL A 307 -0.12 8.76 -8.16
N ALA A 308 -1.01 8.99 -7.21
CA ALA A 308 -1.35 7.98 -6.21
C ALA A 308 -2.53 7.13 -6.67
N VAL A 309 -2.44 5.82 -6.50
CA VAL A 309 -3.52 4.88 -6.82
C VAL A 309 -4.14 4.40 -5.52
N VAL A 310 -5.39 4.77 -5.28
CA VAL A 310 -6.15 4.44 -4.06
C VAL A 310 -7.40 3.63 -4.42
N GLY A 311 -7.96 2.93 -3.45
CA GLY A 311 -9.20 2.17 -3.65
C GLY A 311 -9.36 1.05 -2.63
N TYR A 312 -10.48 0.36 -2.68
CA TYR A 312 -10.77 -0.75 -1.79
C TYR A 312 -9.75 -1.90 -1.94
N THR A 313 -9.65 -2.78 -0.94
CA THR A 313 -8.85 -4.01 -1.07
C THR A 313 -9.32 -4.82 -2.25
N ASN A 314 -8.38 -5.38 -2.99
CA ASN A 314 -8.64 -6.19 -4.19
C ASN A 314 -9.37 -5.49 -5.35
N ALA A 315 -9.44 -4.14 -5.38
CA ALA A 315 -9.99 -3.40 -6.52
C ALA A 315 -9.10 -3.43 -7.79
N GLY A 316 -7.89 -3.98 -7.68
CA GLY A 316 -6.94 -4.12 -8.79
C GLY A 316 -5.95 -2.95 -8.93
N LYS A 317 -5.61 -2.26 -7.84
CA LYS A 317 -4.65 -1.15 -7.81
C LYS A 317 -3.28 -1.53 -8.40
N THR A 318 -2.65 -2.56 -7.85
CA THR A 318 -1.35 -3.06 -8.33
C THR A 318 -1.41 -3.56 -9.78
N SER A 319 -2.54 -4.17 -10.18
CA SER A 319 -2.77 -4.61 -11.57
C SER A 319 -2.84 -3.41 -12.51
N LEU A 320 -3.51 -2.33 -12.10
CA LEU A 320 -3.57 -1.09 -12.87
C LEU A 320 -2.19 -0.46 -13.01
N ILE A 321 -1.42 -0.35 -11.92
CA ILE A 321 -0.06 0.19 -11.98
C ILE A 321 0.82 -0.64 -12.93
N LYS A 322 0.72 -1.96 -12.88
CA LYS A 322 1.41 -2.84 -13.82
C LYS A 322 1.02 -2.54 -15.27
N ALA A 323 -0.26 -2.30 -15.55
CA ALA A 323 -0.75 -1.94 -16.89
C ALA A 323 -0.26 -0.55 -17.35
N LEU A 324 -0.13 0.41 -16.41
CA LEU A 324 0.30 1.79 -16.71
C LEU A 324 1.83 1.94 -16.85
N THR A 325 2.61 1.07 -16.19
CA THR A 325 4.09 1.15 -16.16
C THR A 325 4.76 0.09 -17.02
N GLU A 326 4.01 -0.91 -17.51
CA GLU A 326 4.52 -2.09 -18.21
C GLU A 326 5.59 -2.87 -17.42
N GLU A 327 5.65 -2.66 -16.11
CA GLU A 327 6.64 -3.27 -15.23
C GLU A 327 6.32 -4.75 -14.98
N GLN A 328 7.10 -5.65 -15.58
CA GLN A 328 6.90 -7.10 -15.45
C GLN A 328 7.26 -7.67 -14.07
N SER A 329 8.03 -6.94 -13.27
CA SER A 329 8.41 -7.36 -11.91
C SER A 329 7.24 -7.34 -10.94
N LEU A 330 6.21 -6.53 -11.22
CA LEU A 330 4.98 -6.47 -10.44
C LEU A 330 4.16 -7.76 -10.58
N GLN A 331 3.89 -8.38 -9.43
CA GLN A 331 3.06 -9.58 -9.34
C GLN A 331 1.79 -9.28 -8.53
N PRO A 332 0.71 -8.81 -9.18
CA PRO A 332 -0.56 -8.62 -8.52
C PRO A 332 -1.05 -9.93 -7.89
N ARG A 333 -1.54 -9.86 -6.66
CA ARG A 333 -2.10 -11.01 -5.94
C ARG A 333 -3.59 -10.78 -5.73
N ASP A 334 -4.38 -11.84 -5.93
CA ASP A 334 -5.82 -11.85 -5.62
C ASP A 334 -6.02 -12.15 -4.12
N GLN A 335 -5.57 -11.22 -3.28
CA GLN A 335 -5.62 -11.32 -1.83
C GLN A 335 -5.92 -9.94 -1.22
N LEU A 336 -6.63 -9.96 -0.08
CA LEU A 336 -6.87 -8.74 0.68
C LEU A 336 -5.56 -8.24 1.31
N PHE A 337 -5.33 -6.94 1.30
CA PHE A 337 -4.10 -6.29 1.79
C PHE A 337 -2.81 -6.82 1.16
N ALA A 338 -2.86 -7.18 -0.14
CA ALA A 338 -1.67 -7.65 -0.86
C ALA A 338 -0.53 -6.62 -0.88
N THR A 339 -0.86 -5.33 -0.86
CA THR A 339 0.07 -4.20 -0.74
C THR A 339 -0.11 -3.54 0.62
N LEU A 340 0.92 -3.55 1.44
CA LEU A 340 0.98 -2.85 2.72
C LEU A 340 1.97 -1.69 2.68
N ASP A 341 3.14 -1.94 2.11
CA ASP A 341 4.15 -0.91 1.88
C ASP A 341 3.78 -0.05 0.67
N VAL A 342 3.89 1.27 0.80
CA VAL A 342 3.75 2.15 -0.36
C VAL A 342 4.94 1.91 -1.28
N THR A 343 4.66 1.43 -2.47
CA THR A 343 5.67 1.24 -3.50
C THR A 343 5.51 2.30 -4.60
N ALA A 344 6.63 2.75 -5.16
CA ALA A 344 6.63 3.74 -6.22
C ALA A 344 7.21 3.14 -7.50
N HIS A 345 6.48 3.32 -8.58
CA HIS A 345 6.77 2.76 -9.89
C HIS A 345 6.87 3.86 -10.92
N ALA A 346 7.98 3.90 -11.65
CA ALA A 346 8.16 4.88 -12.72
C ALA A 346 7.37 4.45 -13.96
N GLY A 347 6.66 5.41 -14.56
CA GLY A 347 5.95 5.21 -15.81
C GLY A 347 6.11 6.41 -16.74
N LEU A 348 5.78 6.22 -18.00
CA LEU A 348 5.81 7.24 -19.03
C LEU A 348 4.39 7.59 -19.46
N LEU A 349 4.07 8.87 -19.45
CA LEU A 349 2.84 9.37 -20.07
C LEU A 349 2.98 9.42 -21.60
N PRO A 350 1.88 9.47 -22.36
CA PRO A 350 1.92 9.60 -23.82
C PRO A 350 2.79 10.75 -24.32
N CYS A 351 2.87 11.85 -23.56
CA CYS A 351 3.76 12.98 -23.83
C CYS A 351 5.23 12.74 -23.43
N LYS A 352 5.64 11.51 -23.15
CA LYS A 352 6.98 11.13 -22.68
C LYS A 352 7.42 11.81 -21.38
N LEU A 353 6.49 12.34 -20.62
CA LEU A 353 6.76 12.83 -19.27
C LEU A 353 6.84 11.65 -18.31
N GLU A 354 7.96 11.55 -17.59
CA GLU A 354 8.14 10.57 -16.52
C GLU A 354 7.27 10.95 -15.32
N VAL A 355 6.52 9.98 -14.79
CA VAL A 355 5.68 10.12 -13.60
C VAL A 355 5.93 8.95 -12.64
N LEU A 356 5.65 9.18 -11.35
CA LEU A 356 5.74 8.16 -10.33
C LEU A 356 4.33 7.74 -9.92
N TYR A 357 3.99 6.48 -10.19
CA TYR A 357 2.77 5.85 -9.69
C TYR A 357 3.04 5.28 -8.30
N MET A 358 2.22 5.65 -7.32
CA MET A 358 2.32 5.14 -5.96
C MET A 358 1.22 4.11 -5.71
N ASP A 359 1.60 2.86 -5.44
CA ASP A 359 0.68 1.83 -4.96
C ASP A 359 0.46 2.02 -3.46
N THR A 360 -0.80 2.03 -3.04
CA THR A 360 -1.20 2.28 -1.67
C THR A 360 -1.91 1.09 -1.04
N VAL A 361 -1.97 1.09 0.28
CA VAL A 361 -2.75 0.12 1.04
C VAL A 361 -4.22 0.16 0.60
N GLY A 362 -4.85 -1.02 0.47
CA GLY A 362 -6.28 -1.10 0.18
C GLY A 362 -7.14 -0.72 1.39
N PHE A 363 -8.18 0.07 1.15
CA PHE A 363 -9.20 0.34 2.15
C PHE A 363 -10.11 -0.86 2.36
N MET A 364 -10.64 -1.01 3.57
CA MET A 364 -11.60 -2.04 3.94
C MET A 364 -12.59 -1.47 4.96
N ALA A 365 -13.85 -1.89 4.86
CA ALA A 365 -14.88 -1.53 5.82
C ALA A 365 -14.67 -2.24 7.17
N ASP A 366 -15.26 -1.67 8.24
CA ASP A 366 -15.24 -2.23 9.60
C ASP A 366 -13.83 -2.45 10.20
N ILE A 367 -12.83 -1.70 9.69
CA ILE A 367 -11.52 -1.61 10.33
C ILE A 367 -11.58 -0.51 11.38
N PRO A 368 -11.20 -0.80 12.64
CA PRO A 368 -11.13 0.22 13.69
C PRO A 368 -10.20 1.38 13.32
N THR A 369 -10.60 2.58 13.72
CA THR A 369 -9.87 3.82 13.44
C THR A 369 -8.40 3.78 13.87
N GLY A 370 -8.08 3.09 14.97
CA GLY A 370 -6.71 2.90 15.44
C GLY A 370 -5.79 2.19 14.43
N LEU A 371 -6.32 1.25 13.63
CA LEU A 371 -5.55 0.65 12.52
C LEU A 371 -5.35 1.65 11.38
N ILE A 372 -6.37 2.44 11.07
CA ILE A 372 -6.27 3.46 10.01
C ILE A 372 -5.23 4.51 10.38
N GLU A 373 -5.18 4.96 11.64
CA GLU A 373 -4.20 5.94 12.15
C GLU A 373 -2.75 5.46 11.97
N CYS A 374 -2.49 4.17 12.11
CA CYS A 374 -1.16 3.62 11.89
C CYS A 374 -0.73 3.70 10.41
N PHE A 375 -1.68 3.62 9.47
CA PHE A 375 -1.42 3.74 8.04
C PHE A 375 -1.57 5.17 7.49
N VAL A 376 -1.99 6.13 8.31
CA VAL A 376 -2.10 7.54 7.91
C VAL A 376 -0.80 8.04 7.29
N ALA A 377 0.36 7.67 7.85
CA ALA A 377 1.64 8.08 7.32
C ALA A 377 1.91 7.59 5.88
N THR A 378 1.46 6.38 5.54
CA THR A 378 1.55 5.84 4.18
C THR A 378 0.55 6.50 3.25
N LEU A 379 -0.65 6.82 3.75
CA LEU A 379 -1.69 7.52 3.01
C LEU A 379 -1.40 9.02 2.85
N GLU A 380 -0.64 9.64 3.78
CA GLU A 380 -0.17 11.03 3.63
C GLU A 380 0.60 11.25 2.33
N ASP A 381 1.44 10.30 1.93
CA ASP A 381 2.16 10.38 0.65
C ASP A 381 1.20 10.37 -0.56
N ALA A 382 0.12 9.59 -0.48
CA ALA A 382 -0.93 9.58 -1.51
C ALA A 382 -1.72 10.90 -1.54
N MET A 383 -1.99 11.49 -0.37
CA MET A 383 -2.68 12.77 -0.27
C MET A 383 -1.88 13.94 -0.83
N LEU A 384 -0.55 13.84 -0.79
CA LEU A 384 0.37 14.84 -1.32
C LEU A 384 0.67 14.66 -2.82
N ALA A 385 0.16 13.60 -3.45
CA ALA A 385 0.31 13.36 -4.88
C ALA A 385 -0.36 14.47 -5.71
N ASP A 386 0.13 14.69 -6.92
CA ASP A 386 -0.43 15.69 -7.83
C ASP A 386 -1.81 15.25 -8.37
N VAL A 387 -1.99 13.95 -8.60
CA VAL A 387 -3.23 13.33 -9.05
C VAL A 387 -3.50 12.07 -8.22
N ILE A 388 -4.78 11.80 -7.93
CA ILE A 388 -5.24 10.61 -7.25
C ILE A 388 -6.14 9.82 -8.20
N VAL A 389 -5.80 8.56 -8.42
CA VAL A 389 -6.61 7.61 -9.20
C VAL A 389 -7.36 6.71 -8.22
N HIS A 390 -8.67 6.88 -8.14
CA HIS A 390 -9.55 6.08 -7.28
C HIS A 390 -10.11 4.89 -8.06
N VAL A 391 -9.58 3.71 -7.77
CA VAL A 391 -9.95 2.44 -8.43
C VAL A 391 -11.10 1.77 -7.70
N GLN A 392 -12.15 1.44 -8.45
CA GLN A 392 -13.36 0.79 -7.98
C GLN A 392 -13.53 -0.56 -8.70
N ASP A 393 -13.99 -1.59 -8.00
CA ASP A 393 -14.29 -2.90 -8.58
C ASP A 393 -15.73 -2.92 -9.09
N MET A 394 -15.90 -2.80 -10.40
CA MET A 394 -17.25 -2.75 -11.03
C MET A 394 -17.94 -4.10 -11.05
N ALA A 395 -17.21 -5.20 -10.87
CA ALA A 395 -17.80 -6.53 -10.80
C ALA A 395 -18.38 -6.87 -9.42
N HIS A 396 -18.09 -6.05 -8.41
CA HIS A 396 -18.52 -6.31 -7.04
C HIS A 396 -19.91 -5.69 -6.77
N GLU A 397 -20.87 -6.49 -6.28
CA GLU A 397 -22.25 -6.05 -6.00
C GLU A 397 -22.31 -4.84 -5.03
N ASN A 398 -21.32 -4.68 -4.15
CA ASN A 398 -21.21 -3.58 -3.19
C ASN A 398 -20.30 -2.44 -3.65
N CYS A 399 -20.10 -2.26 -4.94
CA CYS A 399 -19.19 -1.23 -5.47
C CYS A 399 -19.53 0.17 -4.93
N ALA A 400 -20.82 0.54 -4.86
CA ALA A 400 -21.27 1.84 -4.36
C ALA A 400 -20.90 2.06 -2.88
N GLU A 401 -21.09 1.05 -2.02
CA GLU A 401 -20.74 1.13 -0.59
C GLU A 401 -19.23 1.21 -0.38
N GLN A 402 -18.47 0.42 -1.13
CA GLN A 402 -17.01 0.44 -1.11
C GLN A 402 -16.48 1.81 -1.53
N ARG A 403 -17.04 2.40 -2.59
CA ARG A 403 -16.74 3.75 -3.05
C ARG A 403 -17.00 4.78 -1.95
N ALA A 404 -18.20 4.78 -1.38
CA ALA A 404 -18.59 5.72 -0.34
C ALA A 404 -17.70 5.57 0.93
N HIS A 405 -17.26 4.35 1.24
CA HIS A 405 -16.33 4.10 2.34
C HIS A 405 -14.96 4.73 2.09
N VAL A 406 -14.39 4.54 0.89
CA VAL A 406 -13.10 5.12 0.50
C VAL A 406 -13.18 6.65 0.52
N GLU A 407 -14.21 7.25 -0.08
CA GLU A 407 -14.40 8.70 -0.14
C GLU A 407 -14.53 9.31 1.28
N ARG A 408 -15.31 8.68 2.17
CA ARG A 408 -15.44 9.12 3.58
C ARG A 408 -14.11 9.03 4.33
N THR A 409 -13.33 7.97 4.10
CA THR A 409 -12.05 7.79 4.78
C THR A 409 -11.01 8.78 4.28
N LEU A 410 -10.93 9.00 2.97
CA LEU A 410 -10.07 10.02 2.38
C LEU A 410 -10.43 11.42 2.89
N GLY A 411 -11.73 11.75 2.96
CA GLY A 411 -12.21 13.03 3.50
C GLY A 411 -11.79 13.27 4.97
N LYS A 412 -11.89 12.23 5.82
CA LYS A 412 -11.44 12.31 7.22
C LYS A 412 -9.93 12.54 7.34
N LEU A 413 -9.14 11.82 6.55
CA LEU A 413 -7.67 11.93 6.57
C LEU A 413 -7.22 13.34 6.18
N MET A 414 -7.90 13.98 5.24
CA MET A 414 -7.58 15.34 4.84
C MET A 414 -7.94 16.40 5.88
N GLN A 415 -9.02 16.20 6.62
CA GLN A 415 -9.37 17.10 7.72
C GLN A 415 -8.38 17.03 8.88
N GLN A 416 -7.75 15.88 9.10
CA GLN A 416 -6.74 15.67 10.15
C GLN A 416 -5.33 16.15 9.75
N GLY A 417 -5.04 16.17 8.46
CA GLY A 417 -3.76 16.68 7.95
C GLY A 417 -3.73 18.20 7.94
N ASN A 418 -2.74 18.78 8.62
CA ASN A 418 -2.49 20.24 8.70
C ASN A 418 -2.05 20.86 7.34
N ASN A 419 -2.43 20.25 6.23
CA ASN A 419 -2.02 20.60 4.86
C ASN A 419 -2.97 21.64 4.26
N GLY A 420 -2.97 22.86 4.82
CA GLY A 420 -3.83 23.96 4.42
C GLY A 420 -3.79 24.37 2.93
N ASP A 421 -2.82 23.91 2.16
CA ASP A 421 -2.62 24.35 0.76
C ASP A 421 -3.07 23.35 -0.34
N ARG A 422 -3.47 22.12 0.00
CA ARG A 422 -3.86 21.12 -0.99
C ARG A 422 -5.17 20.42 -0.64
N ALA A 423 -6.28 21.13 -0.80
CA ALA A 423 -7.62 20.55 -0.68
C ALA A 423 -7.83 19.41 -1.71
N LEU A 424 -8.63 18.39 -1.35
CA LEU A 424 -9.17 17.43 -2.32
C LEU A 424 -10.18 18.18 -3.22
N THR A 425 -9.66 18.71 -4.31
CA THR A 425 -10.55 19.23 -5.34
C THR A 425 -10.98 18.06 -6.25
N PRO A 426 -12.21 18.07 -6.78
CA PRO A 426 -12.66 17.05 -7.75
C PRO A 426 -11.72 16.91 -8.95
N GLU A 427 -11.01 17.99 -9.26
CA GLU A 427 -10.03 18.03 -10.35
C GLU A 427 -8.79 17.17 -10.10
N ARG A 428 -8.45 16.84 -8.86
CA ARG A 428 -7.30 15.99 -8.51
C ARG A 428 -7.66 14.51 -8.49
N ILE A 429 -8.95 14.15 -8.48
CA ILE A 429 -9.40 12.77 -8.39
C ILE A 429 -9.88 12.30 -9.76
N ILE A 430 -9.36 11.17 -10.22
CA ILE A 430 -9.84 10.43 -11.38
C ILE A 430 -10.52 9.16 -10.88
N ASN A 431 -11.83 9.03 -11.14
CA ASN A 431 -12.57 7.83 -10.80
C ASN A 431 -12.42 6.79 -11.91
N VAL A 432 -12.02 5.57 -11.52
CA VAL A 432 -11.74 4.46 -12.42
C VAL A 432 -12.57 3.25 -12.02
N GLY A 433 -13.45 2.79 -12.91
CA GLY A 433 -14.18 1.54 -12.78
C GLY A 433 -13.38 0.42 -13.43
N ASN A 434 -12.77 -0.44 -12.63
CA ASN A 434 -11.93 -1.56 -13.07
C ASN A 434 -12.72 -2.87 -13.12
N LYS A 435 -12.15 -3.90 -13.73
CA LYS A 435 -12.69 -5.26 -13.88
C LYS A 435 -13.97 -5.34 -14.74
N ILE A 436 -14.10 -4.46 -15.72
CA ILE A 436 -15.26 -4.51 -16.65
C ILE A 436 -15.32 -5.81 -17.46
N ASP A 437 -14.22 -6.54 -17.56
CA ASP A 437 -14.15 -7.87 -18.19
C ASP A 437 -14.94 -8.94 -17.44
N LEU A 438 -15.32 -8.69 -16.20
CA LEU A 438 -16.16 -9.57 -15.37
C LEU A 438 -17.64 -9.14 -15.32
N VAL A 439 -17.98 -7.99 -15.91
CA VAL A 439 -19.35 -7.46 -15.94
C VAL A 439 -20.06 -7.95 -17.20
N ALA A 440 -21.28 -8.45 -17.05
CA ALA A 440 -22.03 -9.03 -18.15
C ALA A 440 -22.39 -8.03 -19.25
N ASP A 441 -22.78 -6.82 -18.87
CA ASP A 441 -23.04 -5.72 -19.81
C ASP A 441 -22.41 -4.40 -19.33
N PRO A 442 -21.24 -4.04 -19.89
CA PRO A 442 -20.59 -2.78 -19.55
C PRO A 442 -21.36 -1.52 -19.99
N ALA A 443 -22.36 -1.63 -20.88
CA ALA A 443 -23.14 -0.50 -21.35
C ALA A 443 -24.07 0.04 -20.24
N ASP A 444 -24.60 -0.81 -19.39
CA ASP A 444 -25.45 -0.43 -18.25
C ASP A 444 -24.72 0.45 -17.24
N LEU A 445 -23.41 0.26 -17.09
CA LEU A 445 -22.56 1.05 -16.17
C LEU A 445 -22.42 2.52 -16.60
N ARG A 446 -22.71 2.85 -17.86
CA ARG A 446 -22.62 4.23 -18.37
C ARG A 446 -23.86 5.05 -18.07
N MET A 447 -25.00 4.41 -17.80
CA MET A 447 -26.28 5.10 -17.55
C MET A 447 -26.38 5.71 -16.15
N ASP A 448 -25.65 5.18 -15.15
CA ASP A 448 -25.68 5.66 -13.77
C ASP A 448 -24.82 6.91 -13.52
N SER A 449 -24.15 7.44 -14.55
CA SER A 449 -23.18 8.55 -14.43
C SER A 449 -23.73 9.92 -14.82
N ASP A 450 -25.05 10.13 -14.78
CA ASP A 450 -25.73 11.37 -15.18
C ASP A 450 -25.56 12.59 -14.22
N GLY A 451 -24.51 12.60 -13.42
CA GLY A 451 -24.07 13.77 -12.67
C GLY A 451 -22.82 14.40 -13.27
N GLU A 452 -22.93 15.57 -13.84
CA GLU A 452 -21.91 16.30 -14.63
C GLU A 452 -20.52 16.52 -13.97
N GLN A 453 -20.24 16.04 -12.76
CA GLN A 453 -19.02 16.45 -12.04
C GLN A 453 -17.92 15.39 -11.92
N GLN A 454 -18.17 14.10 -12.19
CA GLN A 454 -17.10 13.09 -12.09
C GLN A 454 -17.26 11.97 -13.11
N ARG A 455 -16.67 12.13 -14.27
CA ARG A 455 -16.62 11.07 -15.30
C ARG A 455 -15.92 9.82 -14.77
N LEU A 456 -16.61 8.67 -14.79
CA LEU A 456 -16.07 7.36 -14.47
C LEU A 456 -15.36 6.78 -15.70
N HIS A 457 -14.08 6.45 -15.57
CA HIS A 457 -13.31 5.79 -16.61
C HIS A 457 -13.41 4.27 -16.46
N LEU A 458 -14.14 3.62 -17.36
CA LEU A 458 -14.33 2.17 -17.35
C LEU A 458 -13.15 1.47 -18.01
N ILE A 459 -12.49 0.59 -17.25
CA ILE A 459 -11.30 -0.12 -17.72
C ILE A 459 -11.29 -1.60 -17.31
N SER A 460 -10.47 -2.37 -17.99
CA SER A 460 -9.99 -3.66 -17.49
C SER A 460 -8.45 -3.64 -17.45
N SER A 461 -7.89 -3.67 -16.24
CA SER A 461 -6.44 -3.79 -16.05
C SER A 461 -5.88 -5.12 -16.56
N ARG A 462 -6.74 -6.14 -16.76
CA ARG A 462 -6.39 -7.47 -17.25
C ARG A 462 -6.30 -7.50 -18.78
N THR A 463 -7.32 -6.96 -19.45
CA THR A 463 -7.43 -6.97 -20.92
C THR A 463 -6.91 -5.69 -21.56
N LEU A 464 -6.52 -4.69 -20.76
CA LEU A 464 -6.03 -3.38 -21.15
C LEU A 464 -7.07 -2.49 -21.87
N VAL A 465 -8.33 -2.90 -21.90
CA VAL A 465 -9.42 -2.08 -22.47
C VAL A 465 -9.58 -0.82 -21.64
N GLY A 466 -9.69 0.35 -22.30
CA GLY A 466 -9.87 1.66 -21.65
C GLY A 466 -8.62 2.24 -20.95
N VAL A 467 -7.50 1.51 -20.90
CA VAL A 467 -6.28 1.95 -20.20
C VAL A 467 -5.62 3.11 -20.95
N HIS A 468 -5.65 3.11 -22.27
CA HIS A 468 -5.08 4.20 -23.07
C HIS A 468 -5.81 5.53 -22.85
N GLU A 469 -7.14 5.50 -22.82
CA GLU A 469 -7.99 6.67 -22.54
C GLU A 469 -7.75 7.19 -21.12
N LEU A 470 -7.57 6.27 -20.16
CA LEU A 470 -7.18 6.64 -18.79
C LEU A 470 -5.81 7.32 -18.76
N LEU A 471 -4.82 6.81 -19.50
CA LEU A 471 -3.48 7.43 -19.59
C LEU A 471 -3.54 8.87 -20.13
N LEU A 472 -4.39 9.13 -21.14
CA LEU A 472 -4.60 10.49 -21.67
C LEU A 472 -5.24 11.42 -20.63
N GLU A 473 -6.19 10.91 -19.83
CA GLU A 473 -6.79 11.71 -18.76
C GLU A 473 -5.81 11.95 -17.62
N VAL A 474 -5.01 10.95 -17.22
CA VAL A 474 -3.93 11.12 -16.23
C VAL A 474 -2.94 12.19 -16.73
N GLU A 475 -2.53 12.13 -18.00
CA GLU A 475 -1.67 13.16 -18.59
C GLU A 475 -2.28 14.54 -18.48
N ARG A 476 -3.53 14.70 -18.90
CA ARG A 476 -4.24 15.99 -18.85
C ARG A 476 -4.26 16.57 -17.43
N ARG A 477 -4.60 15.74 -16.41
CA ARG A 477 -4.66 16.14 -15.00
C ARG A 477 -3.27 16.47 -14.45
N VAL A 478 -2.27 15.66 -14.76
CA VAL A 478 -0.88 15.87 -14.31
C VAL A 478 -0.32 17.17 -14.90
N LEU A 479 -0.55 17.46 -16.19
CA LEU A 479 -0.11 18.70 -16.79
C LEU A 479 -0.77 19.91 -16.12
N HIS A 480 -2.06 19.84 -15.88
CA HIS A 480 -2.80 20.90 -15.19
C HIS A 480 -2.31 21.11 -13.75
N ALA A 481 -2.21 20.02 -12.96
CA ALA A 481 -1.80 20.07 -11.55
C ALA A 481 -0.37 20.57 -11.35
N THR A 482 0.52 20.35 -12.32
CA THR A 482 1.93 20.73 -12.26
C THR A 482 2.25 22.03 -13.03
N GLY A 483 1.24 22.68 -13.61
CA GLY A 483 1.42 23.91 -14.41
C GLY A 483 2.30 23.72 -15.63
N ARG A 484 2.31 22.50 -16.20
CA ARG A 484 3.05 22.20 -17.43
C ARG A 484 2.21 22.49 -18.66
N GLN A 485 2.86 23.00 -19.67
CA GLN A 485 2.23 23.34 -20.95
C GLN A 485 2.89 22.55 -22.07
N ARG A 486 2.06 22.12 -23.03
CA ARG A 486 2.53 21.53 -24.28
C ARG A 486 2.72 22.63 -25.29
N MET A 487 3.89 22.70 -25.90
CA MET A 487 4.21 23.70 -26.95
C MET A 487 5.19 23.17 -27.97
N VAL A 488 5.24 23.83 -29.12
CA VAL A 488 6.21 23.56 -30.15
C VAL A 488 7.23 24.71 -30.14
N ILE A 489 8.50 24.35 -29.97
CA ILE A 489 9.62 25.32 -29.99
C ILE A 489 10.43 25.09 -31.24
N ARG A 490 10.71 26.17 -31.97
CA ARG A 490 11.56 26.15 -33.13
C ARG A 490 13.01 26.42 -32.70
N VAL A 491 13.90 25.46 -32.95
CA VAL A 491 15.31 25.51 -32.53
C VAL A 491 16.24 25.29 -33.74
N PRO A 492 17.46 25.87 -33.78
CA PRO A 492 18.42 25.62 -34.84
C PRO A 492 18.94 24.18 -34.77
N MET A 493 19.24 23.61 -35.94
CA MET A 493 19.84 22.27 -36.03
C MET A 493 21.30 22.35 -35.58
N GLY A 494 21.68 21.47 -34.61
CA GLY A 494 23.03 21.47 -34.04
C GLY A 494 23.31 22.52 -32.96
N GLY A 495 22.30 23.31 -32.54
CA GLY A 495 22.41 24.27 -31.45
C GLY A 495 22.38 23.63 -30.06
N GLN A 496 22.77 24.43 -29.05
CA GLN A 496 22.73 24.01 -27.61
C GLN A 496 21.31 23.94 -27.06
N GLU A 497 20.31 24.47 -27.75
CA GLU A 497 18.91 24.53 -27.39
C GLU A 497 18.31 23.14 -27.30
N LEU A 498 18.57 22.28 -28.29
CA LEU A 498 18.02 20.93 -28.32
C LEU A 498 18.52 20.05 -27.16
N PRO A 499 19.84 19.95 -26.87
CA PRO A 499 20.34 19.25 -25.69
C PRO A 499 19.78 19.80 -24.37
N TRP A 500 19.59 21.11 -24.26
CA TRP A 500 19.01 21.73 -23.10
C TRP A 500 17.55 21.31 -22.89
N LEU A 501 16.75 21.28 -23.97
CA LEU A 501 15.35 20.82 -23.93
C LEU A 501 15.26 19.34 -23.49
N TYR A 502 16.08 18.46 -24.04
CA TYR A 502 16.13 17.06 -23.62
C TYR A 502 16.50 16.89 -22.13
N LYS A 503 17.30 17.80 -21.58
CA LYS A 503 17.70 17.76 -20.16
C LYS A 503 16.65 18.34 -19.21
N ASN A 504 15.88 19.35 -19.65
CA ASN A 504 15.04 20.16 -18.77
C ASN A 504 13.54 20.08 -19.05
N ALA A 505 13.12 19.45 -20.15
CA ALA A 505 11.73 19.30 -20.57
C ALA A 505 11.48 17.88 -21.08
N ALA A 506 10.22 17.45 -21.13
CA ALA A 506 9.86 16.22 -21.82
C ALA A 506 9.68 16.51 -23.32
N VAL A 507 10.58 15.96 -24.15
CA VAL A 507 10.52 16.10 -25.61
C VAL A 507 9.67 14.97 -26.17
N THR A 508 8.51 15.29 -26.72
CA THR A 508 7.59 14.33 -27.33
C THR A 508 8.04 13.94 -28.73
N GLU A 509 8.34 14.95 -29.56
CA GLU A 509 8.67 14.77 -30.96
C GLU A 509 9.64 15.86 -31.44
N SER A 510 10.49 15.53 -32.40
CA SER A 510 11.33 16.50 -33.08
C SER A 510 11.27 16.22 -34.57
N ALA A 511 10.84 17.20 -35.36
CA ALA A 511 10.71 17.12 -36.81
C ALA A 511 11.47 18.28 -37.45
N ALA A 512 11.94 18.10 -38.69
CA ALA A 512 12.51 19.21 -39.47
C ALA A 512 11.42 20.25 -39.75
N ASP A 513 11.79 21.53 -39.70
CA ASP A 513 10.87 22.62 -40.08
C ASP A 513 10.63 22.57 -41.61
N PRO A 514 9.37 22.37 -42.07
CA PRO A 514 9.08 22.31 -43.50
C PRO A 514 9.44 23.58 -44.25
N ASN A 515 9.56 24.71 -43.55
CA ASN A 515 9.89 26.03 -44.16
C ASN A 515 11.37 26.38 -44.05
N ASN A 516 12.17 25.65 -43.25
CA ASN A 516 13.59 25.96 -43.08
C ASN A 516 14.36 24.71 -42.62
N ALA A 517 15.15 24.14 -43.54
CA ALA A 517 15.93 22.92 -43.32
C ALA A 517 17.00 23.02 -42.18
N GLU A 518 17.39 24.26 -41.81
CA GLU A 518 18.36 24.49 -40.73
C GLU A 518 17.70 24.50 -39.32
N ARG A 519 16.38 24.33 -39.25
CA ARG A 519 15.62 24.39 -37.99
C ARG A 519 14.83 23.13 -37.75
N LEU A 520 14.63 22.85 -36.45
CA LEU A 520 13.79 21.76 -35.94
C LEU A 520 12.57 22.33 -35.22
N LEU A 521 11.42 21.74 -35.45
CA LEU A 521 10.22 21.90 -34.63
C LEU A 521 10.24 20.84 -33.54
N VAL A 522 10.34 21.26 -32.29
CA VAL A 522 10.43 20.35 -31.14
C VAL A 522 9.18 20.52 -30.30
N SER A 523 8.36 19.47 -30.26
CA SER A 523 7.21 19.39 -29.36
C SER A 523 7.66 19.03 -27.95
N VAL A 524 7.40 19.93 -27.01
CA VAL A 524 7.87 19.77 -25.61
C VAL A 524 6.75 19.99 -24.60
N VAL A 525 6.89 19.32 -23.47
CA VAL A 525 6.11 19.58 -22.26
C VAL A 525 7.05 20.23 -21.24
N ILE A 526 6.78 21.46 -20.87
CA ILE A 526 7.66 22.29 -20.05
C ILE A 526 6.87 23.11 -19.03
N THR A 527 7.47 23.38 -17.86
CA THR A 527 6.91 24.33 -16.87
C THR A 527 7.23 25.76 -17.26
N GLU A 528 6.38 26.71 -16.86
CA GLU A 528 6.59 28.15 -17.14
C GLU A 528 7.97 28.62 -16.65
N ALA A 529 8.41 28.19 -15.46
CA ALA A 529 9.72 28.57 -14.92
C ALA A 529 10.88 28.12 -15.82
N LYS A 530 10.81 26.88 -16.35
CA LYS A 530 11.82 26.36 -17.29
C LYS A 530 11.75 27.05 -18.65
N LEU A 531 10.55 27.39 -19.09
CA LEU A 531 10.36 28.16 -20.31
C LEU A 531 10.99 29.57 -20.23
N GLN A 532 10.80 30.26 -19.10
CA GLN A 532 11.44 31.54 -18.85
C GLN A 532 12.98 31.43 -18.83
N GLN A 533 13.49 30.37 -18.20
CA GLN A 533 14.91 30.06 -18.19
C GLN A 533 15.44 29.81 -19.62
N PHE A 534 14.71 29.06 -20.46
CA PHE A 534 15.04 28.82 -21.85
C PHE A 534 15.08 30.14 -22.65
N ARG A 535 14.05 30.98 -22.48
CA ARG A 535 13.98 32.31 -23.15
C ARG A 535 15.13 33.19 -22.75
N HIS A 536 15.50 33.21 -21.48
CA HIS A 536 16.64 34.02 -21.02
C HIS A 536 17.97 33.56 -21.62
N LEU A 537 18.22 32.24 -21.64
CA LEU A 537 19.49 31.68 -22.10
C LEU A 537 19.68 31.79 -23.63
N PHE A 538 18.61 31.57 -24.40
CA PHE A 538 18.74 31.34 -25.84
C PHE A 538 18.05 32.40 -26.72
N ILE A 539 17.16 33.23 -26.16
CA ILE A 539 16.45 34.24 -26.92
C ILE A 539 16.93 35.64 -26.53
N ARG A 540 16.98 35.97 -25.24
CA ARG A 540 17.38 37.31 -24.78
C ARG A 540 18.88 37.61 -24.90
N ASN A 541 19.75 36.59 -24.81
CA ASN A 541 21.20 36.77 -24.96
C ASN A 541 21.70 36.80 -26.42
N ARG A 542 20.79 36.74 -27.40
CA ARG A 542 21.11 36.88 -28.84
C ARG A 542 20.81 38.27 -29.40
N GLY A 543 20.41 39.23 -28.53
CA GLY A 543 20.15 40.61 -28.91
C GLY A 543 21.31 41.54 -28.58
#